data_efa408dee35283b95bc51d2a8bba9d2f
#
_entry.id   efa408dee35283b95bc51d2a8bba9d2f
#
_cell.length_a   1.000
_cell.length_b   1.000
_cell.length_c   1.000
_cell.angle_alpha   90.00
_cell.angle_beta   90.00
_cell.angle_gamma   90.00
#
_symmetry.space_group_name_H-M   'P 1'
#
loop_
_entity.id
_entity.type
_entity.pdbx_description
1 polymer ?
#
loop_
_entity_poly.entity_id
_entity_poly.type
_entity_poly.pdbx_seq_one_letter_code
_entity_poly.pdbx_strand_id
1 'polypeptide(L)'
;QTTFFSFDQLYVDLSAESLIHLAPVVTTISLTAPKIYITRENKNQFNFSDLIEKFGKTPEEKPQEAKKPTLFSINNISIQNGEIAFADRIKNSQQHITAINLSIPFIANFKNVLTNWVEPNLSAKINEAPVTLSGKVLPFSDKQEATLSLKLDDIDLTNIDEYSPIPLGIRLLSGKFDSDLLVSFTHVIDEPPNIDLSGQIALKGIQIENRTVEMPYVLGVKQFNLKLNEVSFNETKPVKVGTTFKSIAITPIGEKQALLSLPK
;
A
#
# COMPACT_ATOMS: atom_id res chain seq x y z
N GLN A 1 18.66 20.99 11.98
CA GLN A 1 17.23 20.79 11.63
C GLN A 1 17.17 19.89 10.41
N THR A 2 16.57 18.73 10.53
CA THR A 2 16.31 17.86 9.39
C THR A 2 15.03 18.35 8.71
N THR A 3 15.10 18.63 7.42
CA THR A 3 13.93 19.03 6.62
C THR A 3 12.94 17.88 6.61
N PHE A 4 11.69 18.10 7.01
CA PHE A 4 10.64 17.08 6.99
C PHE A 4 10.10 16.85 5.58
N PHE A 5 9.92 17.93 4.82
CA PHE A 5 9.37 17.88 3.47
C PHE A 5 10.09 18.88 2.56
N SER A 6 10.41 18.46 1.36
CA SER A 6 10.94 19.31 0.29
C SER A 6 10.47 18.84 -1.07
N PHE A 7 10.56 19.68 -2.08
CA PHE A 7 10.29 19.35 -3.48
C PHE A 7 11.05 20.31 -4.38
N ASP A 8 11.27 19.93 -5.63
CA ASP A 8 11.94 20.79 -6.60
C ASP A 8 10.96 21.77 -7.26
N GLN A 9 9.77 21.28 -7.64
CA GLN A 9 8.78 22.12 -8.31
C GLN A 9 7.35 21.67 -7.96
N LEU A 10 6.49 22.62 -7.70
CA LEU A 10 5.04 22.46 -7.71
C LEU A 10 4.48 23.30 -8.84
N TYR A 11 3.81 22.67 -9.80
CA TYR A 11 3.10 23.32 -10.88
C TYR A 11 1.62 23.13 -10.72
N VAL A 12 0.86 24.21 -10.77
CA VAL A 12 -0.62 24.21 -10.69
C VAL A 12 -1.16 25.15 -11.78
N ASP A 13 -1.99 24.59 -12.65
CA ASP A 13 -2.70 25.33 -13.68
C ASP A 13 -4.20 25.31 -13.42
N LEU A 14 -4.79 26.50 -13.30
CA LEU A 14 -6.22 26.70 -13.03
C LEU A 14 -6.95 27.04 -14.32
N SER A 15 -8.04 26.34 -14.60
CA SER A 15 -8.88 26.62 -15.77
C SER A 15 -9.79 27.84 -15.55
N ALA A 16 -9.94 28.65 -16.59
CA ALA A 16 -10.96 29.70 -16.64
C ALA A 16 -12.40 29.15 -16.51
N GLU A 17 -12.62 27.88 -16.80
CA GLU A 17 -13.89 27.16 -16.57
C GLU A 17 -14.34 27.19 -15.11
N SER A 18 -13.41 27.40 -14.16
CA SER A 18 -13.74 27.58 -12.75
C SER A 18 -14.75 28.71 -12.53
N LEU A 19 -14.69 29.78 -13.34
CA LEU A 19 -15.61 30.91 -13.28
C LEU A 19 -17.00 30.57 -13.90
N ILE A 20 -16.99 29.74 -14.95
CA ILE A 20 -18.22 29.33 -15.64
C ILE A 20 -19.02 28.36 -14.79
N HIS A 21 -18.33 27.38 -14.19
CA HIS A 21 -18.96 26.32 -13.37
C HIS A 21 -19.19 26.73 -11.92
N LEU A 22 -18.66 27.88 -11.48
CA LEU A 22 -18.63 28.31 -10.06
C LEU A 22 -18.07 27.19 -9.14
N ALA A 23 -17.07 26.47 -9.65
CA ALA A 23 -16.46 25.32 -9.02
C ALA A 23 -14.96 25.28 -9.38
N PRO A 24 -14.06 24.84 -8.49
CA PRO A 24 -12.65 24.72 -8.81
C PRO A 24 -12.43 23.70 -9.92
N VAL A 25 -11.82 24.17 -11.03
CA VAL A 25 -11.37 23.34 -12.14
C VAL A 25 -9.86 23.54 -12.30
N VAL A 26 -9.10 22.52 -11.95
CA VAL A 26 -7.63 22.49 -12.10
C VAL A 26 -7.30 21.70 -13.37
N THR A 27 -6.58 22.32 -14.30
CA THR A 27 -6.16 21.70 -15.55
C THR A 27 -5.00 20.74 -15.34
N THR A 28 -4.04 21.12 -14.48
CA THR A 28 -2.85 20.33 -14.20
C THR A 28 -2.36 20.60 -12.79
N ILE A 29 -1.96 19.55 -12.09
CA ILE A 29 -1.18 19.62 -10.86
C ILE A 29 -0.01 18.65 -10.95
N SER A 30 1.19 19.14 -10.85
CA SER A 30 2.41 18.33 -10.95
C SER A 30 3.38 18.68 -9.83
N LEU A 31 3.90 17.65 -9.16
CA LEU A 31 4.86 17.76 -8.09
C LEU A 31 6.12 16.97 -8.49
N THR A 32 7.24 17.68 -8.63
CA THR A 32 8.51 17.10 -9.05
C THR A 32 9.44 16.92 -7.87
N ALA A 33 10.01 15.73 -7.76
CA ALA A 33 10.97 15.31 -6.75
C ALA A 33 10.56 15.66 -5.30
N PRO A 34 9.32 15.36 -4.88
CA PRO A 34 8.96 15.52 -3.49
C PRO A 34 9.76 14.55 -2.63
N LYS A 35 10.31 15.04 -1.51
CA LYS A 35 11.04 14.23 -0.52
C LYS A 35 10.40 14.39 0.84
N ILE A 36 10.10 13.26 1.48
CA ILE A 36 9.53 13.20 2.82
C ILE A 36 10.51 12.42 3.70
N TYR A 37 10.95 13.04 4.81
CA TYR A 37 11.84 12.43 5.78
C TYR A 37 11.09 12.18 7.09
N ILE A 38 10.75 10.93 7.36
CA ILE A 38 10.06 10.50 8.56
C ILE A 38 11.07 9.89 9.52
N THR A 39 11.15 10.41 10.73
CA THR A 39 12.00 9.83 11.78
C THR A 39 11.13 9.48 12.98
N ARG A 40 11.16 8.21 13.38
CA ARG A 40 10.59 7.74 14.63
C ARG A 40 11.62 7.91 15.74
N GLU A 41 11.37 8.86 16.63
CA GLU A 41 12.28 9.20 17.73
C GLU A 41 12.12 8.27 18.93
N ASN A 42 10.86 7.93 19.26
CA ASN A 42 10.52 6.98 20.31
C ASN A 42 9.17 6.30 20.01
N LYS A 43 8.63 5.51 20.96
CA LYS A 43 7.49 4.61 20.73
C LYS A 43 6.25 5.31 20.12
N ASN A 44 6.04 6.59 20.47
CA ASN A 44 4.84 7.34 20.05
C ASN A 44 5.17 8.73 19.46
N GLN A 45 6.43 9.00 19.15
CA GLN A 45 6.87 10.31 18.67
C GLN A 45 7.65 10.22 17.37
N PHE A 46 7.20 11.02 16.42
CA PHE A 46 7.83 11.22 15.12
C PHE A 46 8.31 12.66 14.99
N ASN A 47 9.23 12.91 14.06
CA ASN A 47 9.75 14.26 13.80
C ASN A 47 8.70 15.27 13.32
N PHE A 48 7.46 14.84 13.07
CA PHE A 48 6.31 15.66 12.68
C PHE A 48 5.14 15.61 13.70
N SER A 49 5.35 15.03 14.89
CA SER A 49 4.30 14.91 15.92
C SER A 49 3.75 16.27 16.37
N ASP A 50 4.58 17.30 16.40
CA ASP A 50 4.20 18.68 16.70
C ASP A 50 3.24 19.28 15.64
N LEU A 51 3.39 18.87 14.37
CA LEU A 51 2.48 19.27 13.32
C LEU A 51 1.09 18.65 13.52
N ILE A 52 1.04 17.36 13.90
CA ILE A 52 -0.22 16.67 14.20
C ILE A 52 -0.90 17.32 15.41
N GLU A 53 -0.16 17.63 16.49
CA GLU A 53 -0.72 18.30 17.66
C GLU A 53 -1.28 19.69 17.33
N LYS A 54 -0.64 20.41 16.42
CA LYS A 54 -1.01 21.77 16.05
C LYS A 54 -2.17 21.82 15.04
N PHE A 55 -2.19 20.91 14.08
CA PHE A 55 -3.16 20.93 12.97
C PHE A 55 -4.18 19.78 13.02
N GLY A 56 -3.95 18.74 13.83
CA GLY A 56 -4.82 17.56 13.93
C GLY A 56 -6.03 17.74 14.85
N LYS A 57 -6.20 18.90 15.49
CA LYS A 57 -7.43 19.21 16.23
C LYS A 57 -8.53 19.49 15.23
N THR A 58 -9.35 18.49 14.95
CA THR A 58 -10.61 18.68 14.21
C THR A 58 -11.47 19.68 15.01
N PRO A 59 -11.94 20.79 14.43
CA PRO A 59 -12.94 21.62 15.08
C PRO A 59 -14.14 20.74 15.43
N GLU A 60 -14.71 20.88 16.63
CA GLU A 60 -15.96 20.21 16.99
C GLU A 60 -16.98 20.47 15.87
N GLU A 61 -17.35 19.43 15.13
CA GLU A 61 -18.36 19.53 14.09
C GLU A 61 -19.69 19.85 14.77
N LYS A 62 -20.10 21.12 14.66
CA LYS A 62 -21.50 21.48 14.87
C LYS A 62 -22.31 20.76 13.79
N PRO A 63 -23.47 20.16 14.11
CA PRO A 63 -24.32 19.52 13.12
C PRO A 63 -24.57 20.50 11.98
N GLN A 64 -23.89 20.31 10.85
CA GLN A 64 -24.15 21.09 9.64
C GLN A 64 -25.29 20.39 8.90
N GLU A 65 -26.30 21.15 8.55
CA GLU A 65 -27.30 20.72 7.57
C GLU A 65 -26.58 20.16 6.34
N ALA A 66 -27.07 19.06 5.78
CA ALA A 66 -26.49 18.36 4.65
C ALA A 66 -26.31 19.33 3.46
N LYS A 67 -25.14 19.98 3.38
CA LYS A 67 -24.78 20.83 2.24
C LYS A 67 -24.57 19.94 1.03
N LYS A 68 -25.10 20.36 -0.12
CA LYS A 68 -24.77 19.70 -1.39
C LYS A 68 -23.25 19.61 -1.55
N PRO A 69 -22.70 18.47 -2.00
CA PRO A 69 -21.26 18.35 -2.20
C PRO A 69 -20.76 19.42 -3.17
N THR A 70 -19.67 20.07 -2.82
CA THR A 70 -19.01 21.05 -3.68
C THR A 70 -18.52 20.35 -4.95
N LEU A 71 -18.91 20.86 -6.11
CA LEU A 71 -18.43 20.36 -7.40
C LEU A 71 -16.97 20.75 -7.59
N PHE A 72 -16.18 19.87 -8.21
CA PHE A 72 -14.78 20.12 -8.56
C PHE A 72 -14.31 19.22 -9.70
N SER A 73 -13.23 19.65 -10.37
CA SER A 73 -12.44 18.81 -11.29
C SER A 73 -10.97 19.12 -11.14
N ILE A 74 -10.16 18.09 -10.96
CA ILE A 74 -8.70 18.17 -10.94
C ILE A 74 -8.20 17.20 -12.00
N ASN A 75 -7.48 17.72 -12.99
CA ASN A 75 -7.00 16.93 -14.12
C ASN A 75 -5.48 16.86 -14.11
N ASN A 76 -4.92 15.87 -14.82
CA ASN A 76 -3.49 15.68 -15.02
C ASN A 76 -2.68 15.78 -13.71
N ILE A 77 -3.09 14.99 -12.71
CA ILE A 77 -2.41 14.93 -11.42
C ILE A 77 -1.18 14.05 -11.57
N SER A 78 0.01 14.57 -11.23
CA SER A 78 1.24 13.79 -11.31
C SER A 78 2.20 14.05 -10.15
N ILE A 79 2.90 13.00 -9.74
CA ILE A 79 4.11 13.04 -8.93
C ILE A 79 5.22 12.41 -9.76
N GLN A 80 6.36 13.06 -9.85
CA GLN A 80 7.51 12.59 -10.60
C GLN A 80 8.72 12.49 -9.68
N ASN A 81 9.33 11.30 -9.67
CA ASN A 81 10.56 11.02 -8.93
C ASN A 81 10.52 11.39 -7.44
N GLY A 82 9.40 11.03 -6.77
CA GLY A 82 9.24 11.24 -5.33
C GLY A 82 10.09 10.27 -4.51
N GLU A 83 10.35 10.65 -3.26
CA GLU A 83 11.13 9.87 -2.29
C GLU A 83 10.51 9.96 -0.90
N ILE A 84 10.45 8.84 -0.17
CA ILE A 84 10.11 8.77 1.25
C ILE A 84 11.23 8.01 1.95
N ALA A 85 11.90 8.66 2.90
CA ALA A 85 12.88 8.06 3.77
C ALA A 85 12.30 7.93 5.18
N PHE A 86 12.29 6.72 5.70
CA PHE A 86 11.85 6.41 7.06
C PHE A 86 13.04 5.90 7.88
N ALA A 87 13.32 6.55 9.01
CA ALA A 87 14.34 6.16 9.96
C ALA A 87 13.69 5.80 11.31
N ASP A 88 13.85 4.58 11.75
CA ASP A 88 13.43 4.12 13.09
C ASP A 88 14.63 4.10 14.04
N ARG A 89 14.74 5.10 14.93
CA ARG A 89 15.82 5.19 15.90
C ARG A 89 15.75 4.15 17.01
N ILE A 90 14.56 3.61 17.29
CA ILE A 90 14.39 2.57 18.31
C ILE A 90 14.97 1.25 17.81
N LYS A 91 14.69 0.92 16.55
CA LYS A 91 15.08 -0.34 15.92
C LYS A 91 16.38 -0.24 15.13
N ASN A 92 16.94 0.98 15.04
CA ASN A 92 18.13 1.29 14.24
C ASN A 92 18.00 0.81 12.78
N SER A 93 16.83 1.00 12.19
CA SER A 93 16.52 0.58 10.83
C SER A 93 16.14 1.75 9.94
N GLN A 94 16.34 1.59 8.64
CA GLN A 94 15.99 2.58 7.63
C GLN A 94 15.25 1.90 6.48
N GLN A 95 14.24 2.60 5.97
CA GLN A 95 13.48 2.17 4.80
C GLN A 95 13.41 3.32 3.80
N HIS A 96 13.55 2.99 2.54
CA HIS A 96 13.50 3.96 1.46
C HIS A 96 12.46 3.56 0.43
N ILE A 97 11.57 4.49 0.11
CA ILE A 97 10.70 4.38 -1.07
C ILE A 97 11.19 5.45 -2.04
N THR A 98 11.66 5.03 -3.20
CA THR A 98 12.28 5.92 -4.20
C THR A 98 11.60 5.79 -5.54
N ALA A 99 11.95 6.66 -6.49
CA ALA A 99 11.40 6.69 -7.83
C ALA A 99 9.86 6.64 -7.84
N ILE A 100 9.22 7.33 -6.90
CA ILE A 100 7.76 7.38 -6.81
C ILE A 100 7.25 8.22 -7.98
N ASN A 101 6.52 7.57 -8.89
CA ASN A 101 5.83 8.23 -9.99
C ASN A 101 4.34 7.88 -9.91
N LEU A 102 3.50 8.89 -9.82
CA LEU A 102 2.05 8.77 -9.77
C LEU A 102 1.46 9.56 -10.94
N SER A 103 0.49 8.98 -11.61
CA SER A 103 -0.33 9.65 -12.61
C SER A 103 -1.80 9.32 -12.37
N ILE A 104 -2.63 10.36 -12.25
CA ILE A 104 -4.08 10.23 -12.17
C ILE A 104 -4.64 11.17 -13.24
N PRO A 105 -5.31 10.66 -14.28
CA PRO A 105 -5.79 11.48 -15.40
C PRO A 105 -6.74 12.60 -14.96
N PHE A 106 -7.67 12.28 -14.09
CA PHE A 106 -8.59 13.26 -13.51
C PHE A 106 -9.26 12.71 -12.24
N ILE A 107 -9.74 13.63 -11.40
CA ILE A 107 -10.69 13.36 -10.31
C ILE A 107 -11.74 14.47 -10.37
N ALA A 108 -13.00 14.12 -10.64
CA ALA A 108 -14.08 15.08 -10.79
C ALA A 108 -15.43 14.49 -10.36
N ASN A 109 -16.28 15.32 -9.76
CA ASN A 109 -17.62 14.91 -9.33
C ASN A 109 -18.76 15.62 -10.08
N PHE A 110 -18.50 16.15 -11.28
CA PHE A 110 -19.54 16.66 -12.16
C PHE A 110 -20.39 15.51 -12.73
N LYS A 111 -21.70 15.72 -12.86
CA LYS A 111 -22.67 14.70 -13.30
C LYS A 111 -22.31 14.01 -14.63
N ASN A 112 -21.75 14.78 -15.57
CA ASN A 112 -21.40 14.28 -16.91
C ASN A 112 -20.16 13.38 -16.93
N VAL A 113 -19.41 13.27 -15.84
CA VAL A 113 -18.18 12.45 -15.75
C VAL A 113 -18.23 11.36 -14.68
N LEU A 114 -19.33 11.23 -13.93
CA LEU A 114 -19.47 10.26 -12.83
C LEU A 114 -19.30 8.82 -13.28
N THR A 115 -19.59 8.51 -14.56
CA THR A 115 -19.45 7.19 -15.16
C THR A 115 -18.15 7.00 -15.94
N ASN A 116 -17.27 8.01 -15.95
CA ASN A 116 -15.99 7.91 -16.62
C ASN A 116 -14.97 7.26 -15.69
N TRP A 117 -14.35 6.19 -16.18
CA TRP A 117 -13.29 5.52 -15.46
C TRP A 117 -12.06 6.42 -15.31
N VAL A 118 -11.56 6.50 -14.09
CA VAL A 118 -10.26 7.08 -13.78
C VAL A 118 -9.24 5.95 -13.76
N GLU A 119 -8.11 6.13 -14.43
CA GLU A 119 -7.07 5.12 -14.55
C GLU A 119 -5.78 5.58 -13.85
N PRO A 120 -5.68 5.41 -12.52
CA PRO A 120 -4.48 5.74 -11.78
C PRO A 120 -3.34 4.77 -12.12
N ASN A 121 -2.12 5.30 -12.13
CA ASN A 121 -0.90 4.53 -12.27
C ASN A 121 0.13 5.01 -11.25
N LEU A 122 0.71 4.07 -10.49
CA LEU A 122 1.77 4.31 -9.53
C LEU A 122 2.92 3.33 -9.80
N SER A 123 4.13 3.84 -9.85
CA SER A 123 5.34 3.03 -9.76
C SER A 123 6.27 3.59 -8.68
N ALA A 124 6.98 2.71 -8.00
CA ALA A 124 7.94 3.07 -6.97
C ALA A 124 8.94 1.92 -6.77
N LYS A 125 9.95 2.15 -5.93
CA LYS A 125 10.83 1.11 -5.42
C LYS A 125 10.83 1.17 -3.90
N ILE A 126 10.63 0.03 -3.24
CA ILE A 126 10.77 -0.13 -1.79
C ILE A 126 12.10 -0.83 -1.53
N ASN A 127 13.08 -0.12 -0.98
CA ASN A 127 14.45 -0.65 -0.80
C ASN A 127 14.97 -1.30 -2.09
N GLU A 128 14.89 -0.60 -3.20
CA GLU A 128 15.23 -1.02 -4.58
C GLU A 128 14.29 -2.05 -5.23
N ALA A 129 13.41 -2.71 -4.50
CA ALA A 129 12.45 -3.65 -5.06
C ALA A 129 11.27 -2.93 -5.74
N PRO A 130 10.95 -3.24 -7.01
CA PRO A 130 9.92 -2.54 -7.74
C PRO A 130 8.51 -2.84 -7.25
N VAL A 131 7.69 -1.79 -7.23
CA VAL A 131 6.27 -1.83 -6.89
C VAL A 131 5.49 -1.09 -7.96
N THR A 132 4.41 -1.68 -8.45
CA THR A 132 3.48 -1.01 -9.36
C THR A 132 2.03 -1.22 -8.94
N LEU A 133 1.24 -0.16 -9.07
CA LEU A 133 -0.20 -0.18 -8.90
C LEU A 133 -0.83 0.49 -10.11
N SER A 134 -1.75 -0.20 -10.78
CA SER A 134 -2.49 0.36 -11.90
C SER A 134 -3.90 -0.21 -11.93
N GLY A 135 -4.79 0.44 -12.64
CA GLY A 135 -6.15 -0.07 -12.80
C GLY A 135 -7.14 1.02 -13.14
N LYS A 136 -8.38 0.85 -12.71
CA LYS A 136 -9.47 1.78 -12.99
C LYS A 136 -10.41 1.89 -11.80
N VAL A 137 -10.95 3.09 -11.60
CA VAL A 137 -11.86 3.40 -10.50
C VAL A 137 -13.00 4.31 -10.95
N LEU A 138 -14.18 4.15 -10.34
CA LEU A 138 -15.33 5.04 -10.44
C LEU A 138 -15.61 5.62 -9.04
N PRO A 139 -14.94 6.70 -8.63
CA PRO A 139 -14.94 7.14 -7.23
C PRO A 139 -16.24 7.84 -6.80
N PHE A 140 -17.01 8.41 -7.73
CA PHE A 140 -18.18 9.25 -7.43
C PHE A 140 -19.47 8.75 -8.09
N SER A 141 -19.47 7.58 -8.68
CA SER A 141 -20.66 6.91 -9.20
C SER A 141 -21.58 6.45 -8.06
N ASP A 142 -22.88 6.34 -8.30
CA ASP A 142 -23.84 5.75 -7.34
C ASP A 142 -23.42 4.32 -6.95
N LYS A 143 -22.83 3.59 -7.87
CA LYS A 143 -22.11 2.35 -7.65
C LYS A 143 -20.62 2.65 -7.78
N GLN A 144 -19.93 2.79 -6.66
CA GLN A 144 -18.48 2.96 -6.65
C GLN A 144 -17.80 1.64 -6.99
N GLU A 145 -16.89 1.67 -7.94
CA GLU A 145 -16.17 0.48 -8.40
C GLU A 145 -14.68 0.79 -8.54
N ALA A 146 -13.85 -0.18 -8.20
CA ALA A 146 -12.43 -0.15 -8.49
C ALA A 146 -11.95 -1.54 -8.89
N THR A 147 -11.00 -1.59 -9.82
CA THR A 147 -10.24 -2.79 -10.14
C THR A 147 -8.79 -2.38 -10.26
N LEU A 148 -7.96 -2.82 -9.30
CA LEU A 148 -6.56 -2.43 -9.16
C LEU A 148 -5.66 -3.65 -9.23
N SER A 149 -4.62 -3.58 -10.05
CA SER A 149 -3.52 -4.55 -10.11
C SER A 149 -2.35 -4.03 -9.30
N LEU A 150 -1.94 -4.79 -8.27
CA LEU A 150 -0.79 -4.51 -7.43
C LEU A 150 0.28 -5.57 -7.68
N LYS A 151 1.46 -5.13 -8.13
CA LYS A 151 2.63 -6.00 -8.30
C LYS A 151 3.75 -5.55 -7.39
N LEU A 152 4.31 -6.52 -6.68
CA LEU A 152 5.51 -6.39 -5.86
C LEU A 152 6.49 -7.46 -6.33
N ASP A 153 7.74 -7.10 -6.53
CA ASP A 153 8.75 -8.02 -7.02
C ASP A 153 10.00 -7.93 -6.15
N ASP A 154 10.46 -9.09 -5.68
CA ASP A 154 11.67 -9.27 -4.87
C ASP A 154 11.76 -8.40 -3.60
N ILE A 155 10.62 -8.11 -2.95
CA ILE A 155 10.60 -7.39 -1.67
C ILE A 155 11.38 -8.17 -0.62
N ASP A 156 12.39 -7.54 -0.02
CA ASP A 156 13.22 -8.14 1.03
C ASP A 156 12.44 -8.24 2.35
N LEU A 157 12.36 -9.45 2.90
CA LEU A 157 11.64 -9.74 4.14
C LEU A 157 12.55 -9.81 5.37
N THR A 158 13.87 -9.66 5.24
CA THR A 158 14.83 -9.91 6.34
C THR A 158 14.56 -9.06 7.60
N ASN A 159 13.93 -7.91 7.46
CA ASN A 159 13.61 -7.01 8.56
C ASN A 159 12.13 -7.06 8.96
N ILE A 160 11.35 -8.04 8.48
CA ILE A 160 9.91 -8.08 8.75
C ILE A 160 9.60 -8.32 10.24
N ASP A 161 10.47 -9.03 10.94
CA ASP A 161 10.36 -9.28 12.37
C ASP A 161 10.48 -7.99 13.20
N GLU A 162 11.19 -6.99 12.70
CA GLU A 162 11.30 -5.67 13.35
C GLU A 162 9.97 -4.93 13.38
N TYR A 163 9.08 -5.22 12.43
CA TYR A 163 7.77 -4.55 12.30
C TYR A 163 6.61 -5.42 12.83
N SER A 164 6.89 -6.67 13.22
CA SER A 164 5.86 -7.52 13.84
C SER A 164 5.45 -6.98 15.21
N PRO A 165 4.14 -6.80 15.47
CA PRO A 165 3.65 -6.42 16.79
C PRO A 165 3.78 -7.57 17.81
N ILE A 166 4.00 -8.81 17.34
CA ILE A 166 4.11 -10.02 18.16
C ILE A 166 5.55 -10.54 18.05
N PRO A 167 6.24 -10.82 19.17
CA PRO A 167 7.54 -11.47 19.12
C PRO A 167 7.40 -12.89 18.56
N LEU A 168 7.94 -13.11 17.37
CA LEU A 168 7.76 -14.37 16.64
C LEU A 168 8.61 -15.52 17.17
N GLY A 169 9.59 -15.26 18.06
CA GLY A 169 10.55 -16.26 18.54
C GLY A 169 11.45 -16.87 17.46
N ILE A 170 11.36 -16.35 16.24
CA ILE A 170 12.10 -16.73 15.06
C ILE A 170 12.83 -15.51 14.50
N ARG A 171 13.92 -15.76 13.77
CA ARG A 171 14.61 -14.75 12.97
C ARG A 171 14.57 -15.16 11.51
N LEU A 172 14.13 -14.25 10.65
CA LEU A 172 14.24 -14.43 9.22
C LEU A 172 15.66 -14.03 8.77
N LEU A 173 16.44 -15.00 8.28
CA LEU A 173 17.80 -14.79 7.81
C LEU A 173 17.85 -14.33 6.36
N SER A 174 16.93 -14.83 5.56
CA SER A 174 16.71 -14.41 4.17
C SER A 174 15.27 -14.68 3.75
N GLY A 175 14.80 -13.97 2.75
CA GLY A 175 13.49 -14.16 2.14
C GLY A 175 13.12 -13.05 1.20
N LYS A 176 12.48 -13.42 0.10
CA LYS A 176 11.92 -12.50 -0.89
C LYS A 176 10.43 -12.75 -1.04
N PHE A 177 9.70 -11.68 -1.26
CA PHE A 177 8.26 -11.69 -1.44
C PHE A 177 7.89 -11.09 -2.78
N ASP A 178 7.12 -11.85 -3.56
CA ASP A 178 6.48 -11.35 -4.77
C ASP A 178 4.97 -11.41 -4.63
N SER A 179 4.28 -10.50 -5.28
CA SER A 179 2.84 -10.58 -5.48
C SER A 179 2.42 -10.03 -6.84
N ASP A 180 1.39 -10.66 -7.40
CA ASP A 180 0.64 -10.14 -8.55
C ASP A 180 -0.84 -10.29 -8.19
N LEU A 181 -1.42 -9.22 -7.65
CA LEU A 181 -2.75 -9.23 -7.04
C LEU A 181 -3.69 -8.32 -7.83
N LEU A 182 -4.89 -8.81 -8.04
CA LEU A 182 -6.02 -8.03 -8.53
C LEU A 182 -6.99 -7.81 -7.37
N VAL A 183 -7.24 -6.55 -7.05
CA VAL A 183 -8.18 -6.11 -6.02
C VAL A 183 -9.39 -5.49 -6.71
N SER A 184 -10.57 -6.06 -6.52
CA SER A 184 -11.82 -5.49 -6.99
C SER A 184 -12.61 -4.99 -5.79
N PHE A 185 -13.10 -3.77 -5.89
CA PHE A 185 -13.93 -3.11 -4.88
C PHE A 185 -15.26 -2.72 -5.50
N THR A 186 -16.35 -2.92 -4.77
CA THR A 186 -17.68 -2.48 -5.15
C THR A 186 -18.40 -1.97 -3.90
N HIS A 187 -18.98 -0.78 -3.98
CA HIS A 187 -19.81 -0.21 -2.93
C HIS A 187 -21.03 0.47 -3.55
N VAL A 188 -22.20 0.10 -3.11
CA VAL A 188 -23.47 0.74 -3.43
C VAL A 188 -23.95 1.47 -2.18
N ILE A 189 -24.57 2.64 -2.34
CA ILE A 189 -25.12 3.42 -1.21
C ILE A 189 -26.07 2.52 -0.40
N ASP A 190 -25.95 2.59 0.93
CA ASP A 190 -26.73 1.78 1.89
C ASP A 190 -26.43 0.27 1.88
N GLU A 191 -25.42 -0.21 1.12
CA GLU A 191 -24.95 -1.58 1.16
C GLU A 191 -23.52 -1.66 1.72
N PRO A 192 -23.16 -2.74 2.45
CA PRO A 192 -21.79 -2.92 2.88
C PRO A 192 -20.85 -3.09 1.67
N PRO A 193 -19.63 -2.53 1.72
CA PRO A 193 -18.66 -2.68 0.65
C PRO A 193 -18.26 -4.13 0.46
N ASN A 194 -18.00 -4.52 -0.80
CA ASN A 194 -17.43 -5.81 -1.14
C ASN A 194 -16.00 -5.61 -1.69
N ILE A 195 -15.07 -6.41 -1.20
CA ILE A 195 -13.68 -6.46 -1.67
C ILE A 195 -13.38 -7.88 -2.10
N ASP A 196 -13.01 -8.06 -3.35
CA ASP A 196 -12.55 -9.33 -3.89
C ASP A 196 -11.07 -9.26 -4.22
N LEU A 197 -10.31 -10.26 -3.76
CA LEU A 197 -8.88 -10.40 -3.96
C LEU A 197 -8.59 -11.68 -4.74
N SER A 198 -7.85 -11.56 -5.83
CA SER A 198 -7.36 -12.70 -6.61
C SER A 198 -5.91 -12.48 -7.05
N GLY A 199 -5.23 -13.54 -7.48
CA GLY A 199 -3.86 -13.43 -7.97
C GLY A 199 -2.89 -14.44 -7.38
N GLN A 200 -1.62 -14.05 -7.27
CA GLN A 200 -0.55 -14.92 -6.83
C GLN A 200 0.37 -14.23 -5.83
N ILE A 201 0.84 -15.00 -4.87
CA ILE A 201 1.85 -14.62 -3.90
C ILE A 201 2.94 -15.67 -3.94
N ALA A 202 4.20 -15.25 -3.92
CA ALA A 202 5.35 -16.15 -3.81
C ALA A 202 6.29 -15.69 -2.70
N LEU A 203 6.81 -16.67 -1.95
CA LEU A 203 7.91 -16.54 -1.02
C LEU A 203 9.08 -17.32 -1.56
N LYS A 204 10.26 -16.70 -1.66
CA LYS A 204 11.47 -17.30 -2.26
C LYS A 204 12.62 -17.23 -1.28
N GLY A 205 13.43 -18.29 -1.23
CA GLY A 205 14.67 -18.33 -0.47
C GLY A 205 14.52 -18.04 1.02
N ILE A 206 13.41 -18.45 1.61
CA ILE A 206 13.13 -18.25 3.02
C ILE A 206 14.09 -19.09 3.87
N GLN A 207 14.79 -18.44 4.79
CA GLN A 207 15.60 -19.09 5.83
C GLN A 207 15.19 -18.53 7.19
N ILE A 208 14.74 -19.41 8.06
CA ILE A 208 14.24 -19.08 9.40
C ILE A 208 15.11 -19.75 10.44
N GLU A 209 15.67 -18.95 11.34
CA GLU A 209 16.37 -19.43 12.53
C GLU A 209 15.40 -19.47 13.72
N ASN A 210 15.29 -20.63 14.37
CA ASN A 210 14.57 -20.75 15.62
C ASN A 210 15.50 -20.44 16.80
N ARG A 211 15.17 -19.44 17.61
CA ARG A 211 15.95 -18.98 18.75
C ARG A 211 15.39 -19.43 20.11
N THR A 212 14.25 -20.09 20.11
CA THR A 212 13.55 -20.48 21.34
C THR A 212 13.95 -21.82 21.90
N VAL A 213 14.81 -22.58 21.20
CA VAL A 213 15.27 -23.93 21.60
C VAL A 213 16.73 -23.94 21.96
N GLU A 214 17.15 -24.88 22.85
CA GLU A 214 18.55 -25.05 23.29
C GLU A 214 19.52 -25.34 22.14
N MET A 215 19.04 -25.99 21.07
CA MET A 215 19.79 -26.20 19.85
C MET A 215 19.12 -25.46 18.69
N PRO A 216 19.59 -24.26 18.34
CA PRO A 216 19.01 -23.48 17.24
C PRO A 216 19.19 -24.25 15.91
N TYR A 217 18.11 -24.24 15.12
CA TYR A 217 18.12 -24.82 13.78
C TYR A 217 17.65 -23.81 12.76
N VAL A 218 18.11 -23.97 11.52
CA VAL A 218 17.66 -23.16 10.38
C VAL A 218 16.75 -24.02 9.52
N LEU A 219 15.53 -23.52 9.30
CA LEU A 219 14.59 -24.08 8.34
C LEU A 219 14.66 -23.27 7.05
N GLY A 220 14.88 -23.96 5.92
CA GLY A 220 14.90 -23.34 4.60
C GLY A 220 13.69 -23.76 3.76
N VAL A 221 13.04 -22.79 3.12
CA VAL A 221 12.01 -23.01 2.08
C VAL A 221 12.50 -22.35 0.81
N LYS A 222 12.76 -23.14 -0.24
CA LYS A 222 13.25 -22.63 -1.51
C LYS A 222 12.20 -21.75 -2.18
N GLN A 223 10.96 -22.22 -2.21
CA GLN A 223 9.84 -21.50 -2.81
C GLN A 223 8.51 -21.98 -2.24
N PHE A 224 7.65 -21.03 -1.94
CA PHE A 224 6.25 -21.23 -1.58
C PHE A 224 5.41 -20.36 -2.47
N ASN A 225 4.40 -20.92 -3.14
CA ASN A 225 3.47 -20.19 -3.98
C ASN A 225 2.05 -20.38 -3.44
N LEU A 226 1.34 -19.26 -3.35
CA LEU A 226 -0.07 -19.22 -2.99
C LEU A 226 -0.84 -18.59 -4.14
N LYS A 227 -1.84 -19.30 -4.66
CA LYS A 227 -2.77 -18.77 -5.64
C LYS A 227 -4.09 -18.48 -4.96
N LEU A 228 -4.51 -17.22 -5.03
CA LEU A 228 -5.81 -16.75 -4.60
C LEU A 228 -6.73 -16.76 -5.83
N ASN A 229 -7.73 -17.64 -5.84
CA ASN A 229 -8.68 -17.67 -6.95
C ASN A 229 -9.72 -16.57 -6.80
N GLU A 230 -10.27 -16.43 -5.59
CA GLU A 230 -11.20 -15.38 -5.22
C GLU A 230 -11.31 -15.41 -3.69
N VAL A 231 -10.98 -14.30 -3.05
CA VAL A 231 -11.14 -14.13 -1.60
C VAL A 231 -12.00 -12.91 -1.41
N SER A 232 -13.24 -13.12 -0.98
CA SER A 232 -14.20 -12.04 -0.80
C SER A 232 -14.26 -11.62 0.65
N PHE A 233 -14.17 -10.32 0.88
CA PHE A 233 -14.35 -9.68 2.18
C PHE A 233 -15.64 -8.85 2.12
N ASN A 234 -16.63 -9.26 2.88
CA ASN A 234 -17.90 -8.55 3.03
C ASN A 234 -18.30 -8.59 4.49
N GLU A 235 -18.66 -7.45 5.06
CA GLU A 235 -19.02 -7.35 6.49
C GLU A 235 -20.14 -8.28 6.92
N THR A 236 -20.99 -8.72 6.00
CA THR A 236 -22.16 -9.56 6.26
C THR A 236 -21.93 -11.06 6.05
N LYS A 237 -20.78 -11.46 5.47
CA LYS A 237 -20.50 -12.86 5.13
C LYS A 237 -19.14 -13.30 5.67
N PRO A 238 -19.04 -14.53 6.23
CA PRO A 238 -17.74 -15.07 6.60
C PRO A 238 -16.84 -15.17 5.35
N VAL A 239 -15.56 -14.84 5.53
CA VAL A 239 -14.55 -14.91 4.48
C VAL A 239 -14.52 -16.30 3.86
N LYS A 240 -14.85 -16.43 2.59
CA LYS A 240 -14.66 -17.66 1.82
C LYS A 240 -13.26 -17.65 1.22
N VAL A 241 -12.31 -18.28 1.88
CA VAL A 241 -10.97 -18.46 1.35
C VAL A 241 -10.93 -19.72 0.49
N GLY A 242 -11.06 -19.56 -0.81
CA GLY A 242 -10.78 -20.61 -1.78
C GLY A 242 -9.28 -20.68 -2.07
N THR A 243 -8.48 -21.24 -1.16
CA THR A 243 -7.04 -21.39 -1.36
C THR A 243 -6.72 -22.72 -2.00
N THR A 244 -6.07 -22.71 -3.16
CA THR A 244 -5.48 -23.92 -3.74
C THR A 244 -3.98 -23.86 -3.54
N PHE A 245 -3.45 -24.69 -2.63
CA PHE A 245 -2.01 -24.88 -2.47
C PHE A 245 -1.48 -25.69 -3.65
N LYS A 246 -0.67 -25.09 -4.52
CA LYS A 246 -0.16 -25.80 -5.71
C LYS A 246 1.17 -26.47 -5.54
N SER A 247 2.04 -26.01 -4.67
CA SER A 247 3.25 -26.74 -4.31
C SER A 247 3.98 -26.12 -3.11
N ILE A 248 4.32 -26.92 -2.14
CA ILE A 248 5.31 -26.60 -1.09
C ILE A 248 6.55 -27.42 -1.43
N ALA A 249 7.60 -26.79 -1.93
CA ALA A 249 8.90 -27.44 -2.06
C ALA A 249 9.74 -27.11 -0.82
N ILE A 250 9.79 -28.01 0.15
CA ILE A 250 10.67 -27.90 1.32
C ILE A 250 11.98 -28.55 0.92
N THR A 251 13.05 -27.78 0.78
CA THR A 251 14.39 -28.29 0.54
C THR A 251 15.22 -28.04 1.81
N PRO A 252 15.63 -29.08 2.55
CA PRO A 252 16.49 -28.88 3.70
C PRO A 252 17.86 -28.35 3.24
N ILE A 253 18.34 -27.30 3.94
CA ILE A 253 19.67 -26.74 3.72
C ILE A 253 20.59 -27.35 4.76
N GLY A 254 21.50 -28.24 4.32
CA GLY A 254 22.55 -28.87 5.14
C GLY A 254 22.56 -30.40 5.07
N GLU A 255 23.75 -31.00 5.27
CA GLU A 255 24.02 -32.46 5.14
C GLU A 255 23.38 -33.33 6.23
N LYS A 256 22.54 -32.81 7.12
CA LYS A 256 21.76 -33.62 8.08
C LYS A 256 20.30 -33.58 7.72
N GLN A 257 19.82 -34.65 7.11
CA GLN A 257 18.41 -34.90 6.88
C GLN A 257 17.66 -34.90 8.22
N ALA A 258 16.95 -33.82 8.50
CA ALA A 258 15.87 -33.85 9.47
C ALA A 258 14.61 -34.34 8.75
N LEU A 259 14.28 -35.60 8.93
CA LEU A 259 12.99 -36.17 8.52
C LEU A 259 11.88 -35.54 9.40
N LEU A 260 11.21 -34.54 8.88
CA LEU A 260 9.95 -34.09 9.42
C LEU A 260 8.87 -35.11 9.03
N SER A 261 8.57 -36.03 9.94
CA SER A 261 7.37 -36.84 9.84
C SER A 261 6.17 -35.95 10.23
N LEU A 262 5.31 -35.64 9.27
CA LEU A 262 4.00 -35.06 9.56
C LEU A 262 3.15 -36.11 10.29
N PRO A 263 2.51 -35.80 11.43
CA PRO A 263 1.54 -36.69 12.04
C PRO A 263 0.36 -36.92 11.10
N LYS A 264 -0.13 -38.16 11.05
CA LYS A 264 -1.29 -38.58 10.28
C LYS A 264 -2.58 -37.98 10.86
#